data_2a493ae6a141f86699ff24c6e9aeab0c
#
_entry.id   2a493ae6a141f86699ff24c6e9aeab0c
#
_cell.length_a   1.000
_cell.length_b   1.000
_cell.length_c   1.000
_cell.angle_alpha   90.00
_cell.angle_beta   90.00
_cell.angle_gamma   90.00
#
_symmetry.space_group_name_H-M   'P 1'
#
loop_
_entity.id
_entity.type
_entity.pdbx_description
1 polymer ?
#
loop_
_entity_poly.entity_id
_entity_poly.type
_entity_poly.pdbx_seq_one_letter_code
_entity_poly.pdbx_strand_id
1 'polypeptide(L)'
;MRELLYRDAIREAIIEEMDRDEKVFLIGEDIGIYGGAFRAYNGLLEKYGVARVIDTPISENAIVGASIGAALVGYRPVAEIMFIDFTTLAMDQIVNQAAKNEIYDRRQS
;
A
#
# COMPACT_ATOMS: atom_id res chain seq x y z
N MET A 1 8.78 -26.92 11.50
CA MET A 1 8.93 -25.66 10.72
C MET A 1 7.84 -25.62 9.66
N ARG A 2 7.12 -24.52 9.56
CA ARG A 2 6.04 -24.36 8.60
C ARG A 2 6.59 -23.84 7.28
N GLU A 3 6.22 -24.47 6.18
CA GLU A 3 6.57 -23.98 4.84
C GLU A 3 5.43 -23.15 4.28
N LEU A 4 5.73 -21.96 3.76
CA LEU A 4 4.76 -21.06 3.13
C LEU A 4 5.29 -20.62 1.78
N LEU A 5 4.37 -20.44 0.81
CA LEU A 5 4.69 -19.66 -0.38
C LEU A 5 4.99 -18.22 0.04
N TYR A 6 5.86 -17.57 -0.71
CA TYR A 6 6.26 -16.17 -0.42
C TYR A 6 5.04 -15.25 -0.35
N ARG A 7 4.10 -15.40 -1.30
CA ARG A 7 2.86 -14.61 -1.31
C ARG A 7 1.99 -14.82 -0.07
N ASP A 8 1.98 -16.05 0.46
CA ASP A 8 1.18 -16.38 1.64
C ASP A 8 1.80 -15.79 2.91
N ALA A 9 3.12 -15.73 2.97
CA ALA A 9 3.83 -15.07 4.06
C ALA A 9 3.54 -13.55 4.06
N ILE A 10 3.55 -12.91 2.89
CA ILE A 10 3.18 -11.50 2.75
C ILE A 10 1.74 -11.26 3.20
N ARG A 11 0.81 -12.11 2.73
CA ARG A 11 -0.61 -12.01 3.08
C ARG A 11 -0.81 -12.13 4.59
N GLU A 12 -0.17 -13.09 5.22
CA GLU A 12 -0.25 -13.32 6.66
C GLU A 12 0.24 -12.09 7.44
N ALA A 13 1.36 -11.51 7.04
CA ALA A 13 1.89 -10.30 7.67
C ALA A 13 0.94 -9.12 7.53
N ILE A 14 0.34 -8.92 6.36
CA ILE A 14 -0.62 -7.85 6.11
C ILE A 14 -1.87 -8.04 6.98
N ILE A 15 -2.38 -9.26 7.07
CA ILE A 15 -3.53 -9.57 7.94
C ILE A 15 -3.22 -9.24 9.39
N GLU A 16 -2.06 -9.64 9.89
CA GLU A 16 -1.66 -9.34 11.27
C GLU A 16 -1.65 -7.82 11.53
N GLU A 17 -1.09 -7.04 10.61
CA GLU A 17 -1.04 -5.59 10.78
C GLU A 17 -2.42 -4.94 10.64
N MET A 18 -3.25 -5.40 9.72
CA MET A 18 -4.60 -4.86 9.54
C MET A 18 -5.53 -5.21 10.72
N ASP A 19 -5.35 -6.39 11.32
CA ASP A 19 -6.10 -6.78 12.51
C ASP A 19 -5.67 -5.98 13.74
N ARG A 20 -4.39 -5.62 13.81
CA ARG A 20 -3.83 -4.89 14.95
C ARG A 20 -4.15 -3.40 14.93
N ASP A 21 -4.23 -2.80 13.75
CA ASP A 21 -4.38 -1.34 13.60
C ASP A 21 -5.37 -1.04 12.47
N GLU A 22 -6.49 -0.42 12.83
CA GLU A 22 -7.53 -0.04 11.87
C GLU A 22 -7.09 1.02 10.84
N LYS A 23 -5.98 1.72 11.10
CA LYS A 23 -5.42 2.73 10.20
C LYS A 23 -4.58 2.12 9.09
N VAL A 24 -4.23 0.85 9.18
CA VAL A 24 -3.55 0.12 8.12
C VAL A 24 -4.56 -0.16 7.01
N PHE A 25 -4.24 0.23 5.79
CA PHE A 25 -5.06 -0.07 4.63
C PHE A 25 -4.19 -0.44 3.43
N LEU A 26 -4.79 -1.15 2.49
CA LEU A 26 -4.12 -1.65 1.30
C LEU A 26 -4.64 -0.89 0.08
N ILE A 27 -3.75 -0.44 -0.78
CA ILE A 27 -4.11 0.30 -1.99
C ILE A 27 -3.24 -0.15 -3.17
N GLY A 28 -3.85 -0.37 -4.30
CA GLY A 28 -3.16 -0.78 -5.52
C GLY A 28 -4.11 -1.20 -6.62
N GLU A 29 -3.54 -1.62 -7.74
CA GLU A 29 -4.30 -2.08 -8.91
C GLU A 29 -4.73 -3.54 -8.74
N ASP A 30 -6.00 -3.83 -8.94
CA ASP A 30 -6.57 -5.18 -8.92
C ASP A 30 -6.26 -5.99 -7.66
N ILE A 31 -6.13 -5.32 -6.52
CA ILE A 31 -5.80 -5.97 -5.26
C ILE A 31 -7.02 -6.52 -4.53
N GLY A 32 -8.20 -5.94 -4.74
CA GLY A 32 -9.42 -6.30 -4.04
C GLY A 32 -10.15 -7.48 -4.67
N ILE A 33 -10.88 -7.23 -5.74
CA ILE A 33 -11.73 -8.25 -6.39
C ILE A 33 -10.90 -9.43 -6.89
N TYR A 34 -9.78 -9.17 -7.54
CA TYR A 34 -8.90 -10.21 -8.08
C TYR A 34 -7.90 -10.76 -7.08
N GLY A 35 -7.72 -10.10 -5.91
CA GLY A 35 -6.74 -10.51 -4.91
C GLY A 35 -5.30 -10.20 -5.27
N GLY A 36 -5.08 -9.33 -6.26
CA GLY A 36 -3.76 -8.97 -6.76
C GLY A 36 -3.29 -9.85 -7.91
N ALA A 37 -2.33 -9.34 -8.70
CA ALA A 37 -1.78 -10.07 -9.86
C ALA A 37 -1.17 -11.43 -9.46
N PHE A 38 -0.58 -11.52 -8.28
CA PHE A 38 0.05 -12.73 -7.75
C PHE A 38 -0.77 -13.39 -6.65
N ARG A 39 -2.01 -12.97 -6.46
CA ARG A 39 -2.95 -13.53 -5.49
C ARG A 39 -2.53 -13.41 -4.02
N ALA A 40 -1.64 -12.48 -3.71
CA ALA A 40 -1.19 -12.26 -2.34
C ALA A 40 -2.29 -11.70 -1.42
N TYR A 41 -3.34 -11.10 -2.01
CA TYR A 41 -4.39 -10.38 -1.25
C TYR A 41 -5.77 -11.04 -1.32
N ASN A 42 -5.81 -12.33 -1.68
CA ASN A 42 -7.07 -13.07 -1.77
C ASN A 42 -7.86 -12.99 -0.44
N GLY A 43 -9.13 -12.62 -0.56
CA GLY A 43 -10.06 -12.59 0.57
C GLY A 43 -9.96 -11.35 1.46
N LEU A 44 -8.99 -10.45 1.23
CA LEU A 44 -8.83 -9.28 2.09
C LEU A 44 -9.95 -8.25 1.90
N LEU A 45 -10.45 -8.08 0.67
CA LEU A 45 -11.58 -7.19 0.42
C LEU A 45 -12.83 -7.65 1.19
N GLU A 46 -13.11 -8.94 1.19
CA GLU A 46 -14.24 -9.49 1.93
C GLU A 46 -14.08 -9.31 3.44
N LYS A 47 -12.86 -9.48 3.93
CA LYS A 47 -12.57 -9.40 5.36
C LYS A 47 -12.61 -7.96 5.89
N TYR A 48 -12.04 -7.00 5.15
CA TYR A 48 -11.83 -5.64 5.67
C TYR A 48 -12.70 -4.57 5.00
N GLY A 49 -13.28 -4.85 3.84
CA GLY A 49 -14.16 -3.92 3.14
C GLY A 49 -13.44 -2.91 2.25
N VAL A 50 -14.24 -2.18 1.46
CA VAL A 50 -13.76 -1.26 0.42
C VAL A 50 -13.05 -0.04 0.97
N ALA A 51 -13.26 0.33 2.23
CA ALA A 51 -12.58 1.47 2.85
C ALA A 51 -11.14 1.14 3.23
N ARG A 52 -10.80 -0.12 3.39
CA ARG A 52 -9.46 -0.58 3.80
C ARG A 52 -8.72 -1.38 2.74
N VAL A 53 -9.40 -1.85 1.71
CA VAL A 53 -8.79 -2.54 0.56
C VAL A 53 -9.27 -1.80 -0.68
N ILE A 54 -8.41 -0.94 -1.21
CA ILE A 54 -8.77 0.04 -2.23
C ILE A 54 -8.19 -0.36 -3.58
N ASP A 55 -9.07 -0.74 -4.50
CA ASP A 55 -8.70 -0.93 -5.91
C ASP A 55 -8.57 0.42 -6.60
N THR A 56 -7.51 0.61 -7.37
CA THR A 56 -7.28 1.83 -8.13
C THR A 56 -7.24 1.56 -9.62
N PRO A 57 -7.50 2.60 -10.45
CA PRO A 57 -7.08 2.56 -11.85
C PRO A 57 -5.55 2.46 -11.96
N ILE A 58 -5.06 2.14 -13.14
CA ILE A 58 -3.62 2.12 -13.41
C ILE A 58 -3.08 3.55 -13.30
N SER A 59 -2.35 3.83 -12.22
CA SER A 59 -1.73 5.14 -11.98
C SER A 59 -0.73 5.04 -10.83
N GLU A 60 0.47 4.60 -11.10
CA GLU A 60 1.49 4.36 -10.08
C GLU A 60 1.82 5.65 -9.32
N ASN A 61 1.91 6.78 -10.02
CA ASN A 61 2.17 8.06 -9.38
C ASN A 61 1.07 8.45 -8.38
N ALA A 62 -0.19 8.26 -8.75
CA ALA A 62 -1.33 8.58 -7.89
C ALA A 62 -1.43 7.62 -6.70
N ILE A 63 -1.15 6.32 -6.91
CA ILE A 63 -1.17 5.33 -5.82
C ILE A 63 -0.18 5.73 -4.73
N VAL A 64 1.05 6.04 -5.09
CA VAL A 64 2.09 6.44 -4.13
C VAL A 64 1.77 7.81 -3.55
N GLY A 65 1.34 8.77 -4.36
CA GLY A 65 0.99 10.10 -3.90
C GLY A 65 -0.16 10.10 -2.88
N ALA A 66 -1.22 9.35 -3.15
CA ALA A 66 -2.35 9.20 -2.23
C ALA A 66 -1.92 8.52 -0.92
N SER A 67 -1.03 7.53 -1.02
CA SER A 67 -0.49 6.84 0.16
C SER A 67 0.32 7.78 1.04
N ILE A 68 1.16 8.62 0.46
CA ILE A 68 1.94 9.61 1.19
C ILE A 68 1.02 10.60 1.89
N GLY A 69 0.02 11.13 1.18
CA GLY A 69 -0.96 12.04 1.78
C GLY A 69 -1.71 11.41 2.94
N ALA A 70 -2.14 10.16 2.80
CA ALA A 70 -2.80 9.44 3.88
C ALA A 70 -1.87 9.24 5.08
N ALA A 71 -0.60 8.92 4.83
CA ALA A 71 0.39 8.75 5.91
C ALA A 71 0.62 10.06 6.67
N LEU A 72 0.62 11.20 5.99
CA LEU A 72 0.77 12.51 6.62
C LEU A 72 -0.36 12.84 7.60
N VAL A 73 -1.54 12.28 7.41
CA VAL A 73 -2.69 12.49 8.32
C VAL A 73 -2.92 11.32 9.27
N GLY A 74 -1.94 10.43 9.42
CA GLY A 74 -1.94 9.41 10.46
C GLY A 74 -2.35 8.00 10.04
N TYR A 75 -2.69 7.78 8.76
CA TYR A 75 -2.96 6.44 8.25
C TYR A 75 -1.66 5.69 7.96
N ARG A 76 -1.77 4.38 7.82
CA ARG A 76 -0.63 3.49 7.54
C ARG A 76 -0.91 2.70 6.26
N PRO A 77 -0.60 3.27 5.10
CA PRO A 77 -0.87 2.62 3.83
C PRO A 77 0.14 1.53 3.49
N VAL A 78 -0.36 0.45 2.91
CA VAL A 78 0.44 -0.53 2.20
C VAL A 78 0.09 -0.38 0.73
N ALA A 79 0.98 0.26 -0.02
CA ALA A 79 0.78 0.52 -1.44
C ALA A 79 1.49 -0.52 -2.29
N GLU A 80 0.78 -1.12 -3.24
CA GLU A 80 1.39 -2.07 -4.16
C GLU A 80 1.67 -1.41 -5.50
N ILE A 81 2.89 -1.58 -5.99
CA ILE A 81 3.25 -1.39 -7.39
C ILE A 81 3.39 -2.77 -8.01
N MET A 82 2.56 -3.08 -9.00
CA MET A 82 2.42 -4.44 -9.53
C MET A 82 3.73 -5.03 -10.03
N PHE A 83 4.55 -4.24 -10.71
CA PHE A 83 5.87 -4.63 -11.20
C PHE A 83 6.89 -3.58 -10.82
N ILE A 84 8.08 -4.02 -10.36
CA ILE A 84 9.11 -3.13 -9.81
C ILE A 84 9.58 -2.05 -10.79
N ASP A 85 9.65 -2.34 -12.08
CA ASP A 85 10.04 -1.36 -13.10
C ASP A 85 9.06 -0.20 -13.20
N PHE A 86 7.79 -0.38 -12.85
CA PHE A 86 6.81 0.71 -12.82
C PHE A 86 6.97 1.64 -11.62
N THR A 87 7.84 1.30 -10.69
CA THR A 87 8.21 2.20 -9.58
C THR A 87 8.79 3.50 -10.09
N THR A 88 9.43 3.50 -11.26
CA THR A 88 9.95 4.71 -11.89
C THR A 88 8.88 5.75 -12.19
N LEU A 89 7.63 5.32 -12.44
CA LEU A 89 6.52 6.23 -12.67
C LEU A 89 6.07 6.95 -11.40
N ALA A 90 6.44 6.44 -10.24
CA ALA A 90 6.10 7.00 -8.93
C ALA A 90 7.31 7.66 -8.25
N MET A 91 8.46 7.74 -8.90
CA MET A 91 9.69 8.25 -8.28
C MET A 91 9.59 9.70 -7.84
N ASP A 92 8.83 10.55 -8.55
CA ASP A 92 8.58 11.90 -8.10
C ASP A 92 7.96 11.92 -6.70
N GLN A 93 6.95 11.10 -6.46
CA GLN A 93 6.29 11.03 -5.16
C GLN A 93 7.21 10.43 -4.09
N ILE A 94 7.96 9.39 -4.44
CA ILE A 94 8.87 8.74 -3.49
C ILE A 94 10.00 9.67 -3.09
N VAL A 95 10.66 10.30 -4.05
CA VAL A 95 11.85 11.13 -3.82
C VAL A 95 11.50 12.53 -3.36
N ASN A 96 10.58 13.19 -4.06
CA ASN A 96 10.29 14.61 -3.85
C ASN A 96 9.22 14.86 -2.78
N GLN A 97 8.38 13.88 -2.49
CA GLN A 97 7.35 14.01 -1.45
C GLN A 97 7.69 13.17 -0.23
N ALA A 98 7.75 11.86 -0.34
CA ALA A 98 7.96 11.00 0.84
C ALA A 98 9.30 11.27 1.52
N ALA A 99 10.38 11.29 0.76
CA ALA A 99 11.71 11.44 1.34
C ALA A 99 12.01 12.85 1.84
N LYS A 100 11.38 13.88 1.25
CA LYS A 100 11.70 15.28 1.56
C LYS A 100 10.71 15.96 2.50
N ASN A 101 9.51 15.45 2.69
CA ASN A 101 8.49 16.12 3.51
C ASN A 101 8.95 16.37 4.94
N GLU A 102 9.61 15.42 5.57
CA GLU A 102 10.12 15.61 6.93
C GLU A 102 11.13 16.76 7.00
N ILE A 103 11.98 16.90 6.00
CA ILE A 103 12.96 17.98 5.93
C ILE A 103 12.28 19.33 5.77
N TYR A 104 11.28 19.43 4.90
CA TYR A 104 10.52 20.67 4.71
C TYR A 104 9.76 21.07 5.97
N ASP A 105 9.10 20.12 6.62
CA ASP A 105 8.36 20.37 7.86
C ASP A 105 9.28 20.91 8.97
N ARG A 106 10.47 20.35 9.12
CA ARG A 106 11.45 20.83 10.09
C ARG A 106 11.93 22.26 9.81
N ARG A 107 12.00 22.63 8.54
CA ARG A 107 12.42 24.00 8.16
C ARG A 107 11.34 25.04 8.41
N GLN A 108 10.08 24.63 8.45
CA GLN A 108 8.94 25.53 8.68
C GLN A 108 8.59 25.68 10.16
N SER A 109 9.05 24.79 10.98
CA SER A 109 8.88 24.86 12.43
C SER A 109 10.10 25.50 13.09
#